data_f6a41b157b40ed8427ebb42efa678107
#
_entry.id   f6a41b157b40ed8427ebb42efa678107
#
_cell.length_a   1.000
_cell.length_b   1.000
_cell.length_c   1.000
_cell.angle_alpha   90.00
_cell.angle_beta   90.00
_cell.angle_gamma   90.00
#
_symmetry.space_group_name_H-M   'P 1'
#
loop_
_entity.id
_entity.type
_entity.pdbx_description
1 polymer ?
#
loop_
_entity_poly.entity_id
_entity_poly.type
_entity_poly.pdbx_seq_one_letter_code
_entity_poly.pdbx_strand_id
1 'polypeptide(L)'
;MNNVATVTAVDYRAIFRALVKHIEGCYSLRVNVGPVTGSYTGQFDGKEIWVDLDRNPEEAVFILVHLFGHTVQWNLDEKLRLLGLTNSGVREEDLPRICQYEREASRLGLALLEETGELRLARWLSDCFGADWKFLAHFYRTGEKLRFAKEQGADEPLLSPLSIPRFTPQRWPPRGSF
;
A
#
# COMPACT_ATOMS: atom_id res chain seq x y z
N MET A 1 32.90 4.43 27.79
CA MET A 1 32.80 3.58 26.58
C MET A 1 31.38 3.78 26.00
N ASN A 2 31.26 4.61 24.97
CA ASN A 2 29.96 4.88 24.35
C ASN A 2 29.63 3.72 23.40
N ASN A 3 28.68 2.90 23.80
CA ASN A 3 28.12 1.86 22.95
C ASN A 3 27.22 2.55 21.91
N VAL A 4 27.78 2.90 20.76
CA VAL A 4 27.01 3.35 19.60
C VAL A 4 26.26 2.12 19.08
N ALA A 5 25.00 2.00 19.43
CA ALA A 5 24.13 0.98 18.85
C ALA A 5 24.17 1.15 17.32
N THR A 6 24.77 0.20 16.64
CA THR A 6 24.79 0.16 15.17
C THR A 6 23.34 0.01 14.72
N VAL A 7 22.74 1.07 14.18
CA VAL A 7 21.42 0.99 13.56
C VAL A 7 21.57 0.07 12.37
N THR A 8 21.10 -1.15 12.52
CA THR A 8 21.10 -2.14 11.42
C THR A 8 20.21 -1.59 10.29
N ALA A 9 20.78 -1.43 9.12
CA ALA A 9 20.01 -0.99 7.93
C ALA A 9 18.82 -1.95 7.69
N VAL A 10 17.68 -1.39 7.32
CA VAL A 10 16.46 -2.17 7.06
C VAL A 10 16.68 -3.00 5.78
N ASP A 11 16.54 -4.32 5.87
CA ASP A 11 16.58 -5.20 4.70
C ASP A 11 15.18 -5.35 4.09
N TYR A 12 14.81 -4.40 3.25
CA TYR A 12 13.52 -4.40 2.58
C TYR A 12 13.31 -5.60 1.66
N ARG A 13 14.37 -6.21 1.10
CA ARG A 13 14.23 -7.45 0.29
C ARG A 13 13.85 -8.65 1.15
N ALA A 14 14.41 -8.78 2.34
CA ALA A 14 14.03 -9.83 3.29
C ALA A 14 12.60 -9.65 3.78
N ILE A 15 12.22 -8.41 4.14
CA ILE A 15 10.86 -8.05 4.54
C ILE A 15 9.87 -8.36 3.43
N PHE A 16 10.14 -7.95 2.19
CA PHE A 16 9.28 -8.23 1.04
C PHE A 16 9.02 -9.73 0.88
N ARG A 17 10.06 -10.56 0.92
CA ARG A 17 9.91 -12.03 0.81
C ARG A 17 9.09 -12.63 1.95
N ALA A 18 9.27 -12.14 3.18
CA ALA A 18 8.48 -12.58 4.33
C ALA A 18 6.99 -12.22 4.17
N LEU A 19 6.69 -11.01 3.70
CA LEU A 19 5.33 -10.56 3.40
C LEU A 19 4.69 -11.41 2.31
N VAL A 20 5.38 -11.68 1.20
CA VAL A 20 4.87 -12.54 0.12
C VAL A 20 4.50 -13.91 0.65
N LYS A 21 5.41 -14.55 1.40
CA LYS A 21 5.15 -15.87 2.00
C LYS A 21 3.93 -15.85 2.92
N HIS A 22 3.77 -14.81 3.72
CA HIS A 22 2.65 -14.65 4.65
C HIS A 22 1.32 -14.42 3.90
N ILE A 23 1.31 -13.52 2.92
CA ILE A 23 0.15 -13.22 2.08
C ILE A 23 -0.36 -14.49 1.37
N GLU A 24 0.55 -15.24 0.75
CA GLU A 24 0.19 -16.46 0.02
C GLU A 24 -0.28 -17.57 0.96
N GLY A 25 0.37 -17.73 2.11
CA GLY A 25 0.06 -18.78 3.08
C GLY A 25 -1.20 -18.53 3.91
N CYS A 26 -1.47 -17.29 4.31
CA CYS A 26 -2.55 -16.97 5.24
C CYS A 26 -3.81 -16.44 4.53
N TYR A 27 -3.67 -15.79 3.38
CA TYR A 27 -4.77 -15.11 2.68
C TYR A 27 -5.14 -15.74 1.33
N SER A 28 -4.40 -16.76 0.88
CA SER A 28 -4.62 -17.42 -0.42
C SER A 28 -4.60 -16.45 -1.61
N LEU A 29 -3.88 -15.33 -1.46
CA LEU A 29 -3.59 -14.37 -2.52
C LEU A 29 -2.29 -14.79 -3.21
N ARG A 30 -2.18 -14.56 -4.51
CA ARG A 30 -0.94 -14.75 -5.24
C ARG A 30 -0.19 -13.42 -5.38
N VAL A 31 1.12 -13.42 -5.14
CA VAL A 31 1.99 -12.27 -5.38
C VAL A 31 2.94 -12.58 -6.54
N ASN A 32 2.78 -11.86 -7.62
CA ASN A 32 3.63 -11.97 -8.81
C ASN A 32 4.73 -10.89 -8.74
N VAL A 33 5.97 -11.32 -8.72
CA VAL A 33 7.14 -10.43 -8.62
C VAL A 33 7.77 -10.29 -9.99
N GLY A 34 7.89 -9.06 -10.47
CA GLY A 34 8.49 -8.77 -11.78
C GLY A 34 7.95 -7.46 -12.38
N PRO A 35 8.40 -7.12 -13.60
CA PRO A 35 7.99 -5.89 -14.25
C PRO A 35 6.48 -5.78 -14.38
N VAL A 36 5.94 -4.64 -13.95
CA VAL A 36 4.51 -4.30 -14.12
C VAL A 36 4.36 -3.51 -15.42
N THR A 37 3.31 -3.83 -16.19
CA THR A 37 3.07 -3.19 -17.50
C THR A 37 2.58 -1.75 -17.35
N GLY A 38 3.01 -0.88 -18.25
CA GLY A 38 2.59 0.52 -18.28
C GLY A 38 3.41 1.40 -17.33
N SER A 39 2.80 2.47 -16.85
CA SER A 39 3.41 3.45 -15.93
C SER A 39 3.12 3.16 -14.45
N TYR A 40 2.71 1.96 -14.13
CA TYR A 40 2.36 1.54 -12.78
C TYR A 40 3.56 0.96 -12.03
N THR A 41 3.59 1.15 -10.71
CA THR A 41 4.56 0.54 -9.79
C THR A 41 4.06 -0.78 -9.23
N GLY A 42 2.74 -0.98 -9.23
CA GLY A 42 2.09 -2.20 -8.85
C GLY A 42 0.69 -2.33 -9.47
N GLN A 43 0.09 -3.50 -9.34
CA GLN A 43 -1.25 -3.80 -9.86
C GLN A 43 -1.89 -4.88 -9.01
N PHE A 44 -3.22 -4.90 -8.94
CA PHE A 44 -3.99 -5.96 -8.29
C PHE A 44 -5.34 -6.16 -8.97
N ASP A 45 -5.94 -7.35 -8.79
CA ASP A 45 -7.25 -7.71 -9.33
C ASP A 45 -8.22 -8.30 -8.28
N GLY A 46 -7.86 -8.21 -7.00
CA GLY A 46 -8.62 -8.76 -5.88
C GLY A 46 -8.22 -10.19 -5.51
N LYS A 47 -7.50 -10.90 -6.35
CA LYS A 47 -6.99 -12.26 -6.12
C LYS A 47 -5.48 -12.37 -6.27
N GLU A 48 -4.90 -11.52 -7.10
CA GLU A 48 -3.47 -11.46 -7.37
C GLU A 48 -2.96 -10.02 -7.22
N ILE A 49 -1.70 -9.90 -6.78
CA ILE A 49 -0.98 -8.64 -6.66
C ILE A 49 0.29 -8.77 -7.50
N TRP A 50 0.64 -7.73 -8.26
CA TRP A 50 1.88 -7.64 -9.06
C TRP A 50 2.72 -6.47 -8.55
N VAL A 51 4.01 -6.71 -8.28
CA VAL A 51 4.95 -5.69 -7.80
C VAL A 51 6.32 -5.90 -8.42
N ASP A 52 6.97 -4.82 -8.83
CA ASP A 52 8.36 -4.83 -9.29
C ASP A 52 9.32 -4.59 -8.11
N LEU A 53 9.92 -5.68 -7.59
CA LEU A 53 10.90 -5.64 -6.50
C LEU A 53 12.27 -5.10 -6.93
N ASP A 54 12.65 -5.30 -8.18
CA ASP A 54 14.02 -5.05 -8.63
C ASP A 54 14.29 -3.56 -8.83
N ARG A 55 13.27 -2.78 -9.06
CA ARG A 55 13.37 -1.33 -9.27
C ARG A 55 13.78 -0.59 -7.99
N ASN A 56 13.06 -0.79 -6.89
CA ASN A 56 13.36 -0.23 -5.58
C ASN A 56 12.73 -1.10 -4.48
N PRO A 57 13.51 -1.83 -3.67
CA PRO A 57 12.96 -2.73 -2.66
C PRO A 57 12.16 -2.04 -1.55
N GLU A 58 12.51 -0.82 -1.15
CA GLU A 58 11.74 -0.05 -0.16
C GLU A 58 10.36 0.32 -0.72
N GLU A 59 10.33 0.85 -1.94
CA GLU A 59 9.09 1.18 -2.65
C GLU A 59 8.24 -0.07 -2.89
N ALA A 60 8.86 -1.19 -3.26
CA ALA A 60 8.15 -2.46 -3.46
C ALA A 60 7.45 -2.95 -2.18
N VAL A 61 8.06 -2.79 -1.01
CA VAL A 61 7.40 -3.10 0.28
C VAL A 61 6.19 -2.19 0.49
N PHE A 62 6.34 -0.88 0.26
CA PHE A 62 5.22 0.06 0.39
C PHE A 62 4.07 -0.32 -0.53
N ILE A 63 4.34 -0.52 -1.82
CA ILE A 63 3.34 -0.90 -2.83
C ILE A 63 2.67 -2.23 -2.46
N LEU A 64 3.42 -3.24 -2.03
CA LEU A 64 2.87 -4.54 -1.65
C LEU A 64 1.87 -4.42 -0.50
N VAL A 65 2.23 -3.74 0.59
CA VAL A 65 1.36 -3.61 1.77
C VAL A 65 0.14 -2.73 1.47
N HIS A 66 0.30 -1.70 0.65
CA HIS A 66 -0.79 -0.82 0.22
C HIS A 66 -1.78 -1.56 -0.68
N LEU A 67 -1.31 -2.28 -1.71
CA LEU A 67 -2.16 -3.08 -2.59
C LEU A 67 -2.81 -4.27 -1.87
N PHE A 68 -2.15 -4.84 -0.87
CA PHE A 68 -2.78 -5.83 0.02
C PHE A 68 -3.98 -5.22 0.74
N GLY A 69 -3.84 -4.02 1.29
CA GLY A 69 -4.94 -3.31 1.94
C GLY A 69 -6.14 -3.10 1.01
N HIS A 70 -5.90 -2.63 -0.21
CA HIS A 70 -6.95 -2.50 -1.22
C HIS A 70 -7.55 -3.85 -1.64
N THR A 71 -6.74 -4.91 -1.72
CA THR A 71 -7.23 -6.25 -2.00
C THR A 71 -8.20 -6.73 -0.93
N VAL A 72 -7.90 -6.47 0.34
CA VAL A 72 -8.82 -6.75 1.46
C VAL A 72 -10.11 -5.96 1.31
N GLN A 73 -10.03 -4.64 1.12
CA GLN A 73 -11.20 -3.76 0.95
C GLN A 73 -12.11 -4.23 -0.19
N TRP A 74 -11.54 -4.59 -1.34
CA TRP A 74 -12.30 -5.01 -2.52
C TRP A 74 -13.05 -6.32 -2.29
N ASN A 75 -12.46 -7.22 -1.51
CA ASN A 75 -13.08 -8.50 -1.19
C ASN A 75 -14.13 -8.43 -0.09
N LEU A 76 -14.18 -7.33 0.67
CA LEU A 76 -15.11 -7.16 1.78
C LEU A 76 -16.33 -6.31 1.42
N ASP A 77 -16.15 -5.28 0.59
CA ASP A 77 -17.20 -4.29 0.32
C ASP A 77 -17.18 -3.80 -1.12
N GLU A 78 -18.30 -4.05 -1.82
CA GLU A 78 -18.50 -3.57 -3.19
C GLU A 78 -18.42 -2.04 -3.31
N LYS A 79 -18.88 -1.29 -2.30
CA LYS A 79 -18.81 0.17 -2.33
C LYS A 79 -17.36 0.67 -2.26
N LEU A 80 -16.50 -0.01 -1.48
CA LEU A 80 -15.06 0.29 -1.45
C LEU A 80 -14.40 -0.08 -2.77
N ARG A 81 -14.78 -1.19 -3.38
CA ARG A 81 -14.29 -1.58 -4.71
C ARG A 81 -14.68 -0.54 -5.77
N LEU A 82 -15.92 -0.08 -5.78
CA LEU A 82 -16.37 0.97 -6.70
C LEU A 82 -15.65 2.30 -6.45
N LEU A 83 -15.38 2.63 -5.19
CA LEU A 83 -14.58 3.81 -4.85
C LEU A 83 -13.15 3.70 -5.39
N GLY A 84 -12.52 2.52 -5.31
CA GLY A 84 -11.20 2.25 -5.86
C GLY A 84 -11.12 2.34 -7.40
N LEU A 85 -12.25 2.39 -8.10
CA LEU A 85 -12.32 2.64 -9.56
C LEU A 85 -12.44 4.12 -9.92
N THR A 86 -12.44 5.01 -8.94
CA THR A 86 -12.51 6.46 -9.15
C THR A 86 -11.34 6.96 -9.99
N ASN A 87 -11.62 7.80 -10.98
CA ASN A 87 -10.64 8.47 -11.82
C ASN A 87 -10.45 9.93 -11.39
N SER A 88 -9.65 10.69 -12.13
CA SER A 88 -9.46 12.14 -11.92
C SER A 88 -10.75 12.96 -12.15
N GLY A 89 -10.73 14.22 -11.72
CA GLY A 89 -11.89 15.13 -11.81
C GLY A 89 -12.84 14.99 -10.62
N VAL A 90 -12.32 14.56 -9.48
CA VAL A 90 -13.07 14.43 -8.23
C VAL A 90 -13.33 15.81 -7.63
N ARG A 91 -14.54 16.03 -7.11
CA ARG A 91 -14.91 17.26 -6.42
C ARG A 91 -14.23 17.32 -5.04
N GLU A 92 -13.89 18.53 -4.58
CA GLU A 92 -13.24 18.73 -3.27
C GLU A 92 -14.02 18.07 -2.10
N GLU A 93 -15.35 18.08 -2.15
CA GLU A 93 -16.21 17.49 -1.14
C GLU A 93 -16.13 15.95 -1.05
N ASP A 94 -15.68 15.28 -2.12
CA ASP A 94 -15.54 13.82 -2.19
C ASP A 94 -14.14 13.35 -1.76
N LEU A 95 -13.13 14.23 -1.77
CA LEU A 95 -11.74 13.91 -1.43
C LEU A 95 -11.56 13.33 0.00
N PRO A 96 -12.24 13.83 1.04
CA PRO A 96 -12.12 13.22 2.38
C PRO A 96 -12.51 11.75 2.42
N ARG A 97 -13.51 11.34 1.63
CA ARG A 97 -13.94 9.94 1.54
C ARG A 97 -12.89 9.08 0.85
N ILE A 98 -12.25 9.59 -0.20
CA ILE A 98 -11.17 8.90 -0.89
C ILE A 98 -9.94 8.82 0.02
N CYS A 99 -9.60 9.91 0.73
CA CYS A 99 -8.51 9.90 1.72
C CYS A 99 -8.71 8.83 2.79
N GLN A 100 -9.93 8.67 3.27
CA GLN A 100 -10.24 7.63 4.25
C GLN A 100 -10.09 6.22 3.66
N TYR A 101 -10.49 6.00 2.42
CA TYR A 101 -10.31 4.74 1.70
C TYR A 101 -8.81 4.38 1.56
N GLU A 102 -7.97 5.32 1.14
CA GLU A 102 -6.51 5.13 1.02
C GLU A 102 -5.84 4.93 2.39
N ARG A 103 -6.29 5.68 3.40
CA ARG A 103 -5.82 5.56 4.79
C ARG A 103 -6.13 4.18 5.38
N GLU A 104 -7.32 3.67 5.17
CA GLU A 104 -7.73 2.33 5.63
C GLU A 104 -6.95 1.22 4.95
N ALA A 105 -6.65 1.34 3.64
CA ALA A 105 -5.77 0.42 2.95
C ALA A 105 -4.37 0.39 3.59
N SER A 106 -3.80 1.56 3.90
CA SER A 106 -2.50 1.66 4.57
C SER A 106 -2.54 1.09 6.01
N ARG A 107 -3.65 1.24 6.74
CA ARG A 107 -3.85 0.66 8.07
C ARG A 107 -3.97 -0.87 8.03
N LEU A 108 -4.60 -1.44 6.99
CA LEU A 108 -4.61 -2.88 6.74
C LEU A 108 -3.21 -3.39 6.37
N GLY A 109 -2.46 -2.62 5.58
CA GLY A 109 -1.05 -2.89 5.31
C GLY A 109 -0.19 -2.87 6.57
N LEU A 110 -0.46 -1.96 7.51
CA LEU A 110 0.22 -1.93 8.81
C LEU A 110 -0.10 -3.16 9.66
N ALA A 111 -1.35 -3.64 9.63
CA ALA A 111 -1.72 -4.88 10.30
C ALA A 111 -0.97 -6.09 9.71
N LEU A 112 -0.78 -6.14 8.40
CA LEU A 112 0.04 -7.16 7.74
C LEU A 112 1.51 -7.10 8.20
N LEU A 113 2.09 -5.90 8.35
CA LEU A 113 3.43 -5.72 8.92
C LEU A 113 3.49 -6.19 10.37
N GLU A 114 2.45 -5.94 11.17
CA GLU A 114 2.36 -6.43 12.55
C GLU A 114 2.34 -7.96 12.60
N GLU A 115 1.54 -8.61 11.76
CA GLU A 115 1.45 -10.09 11.69
C GLU A 115 2.79 -10.73 11.29
N THR A 116 3.62 -10.03 10.53
CA THR A 116 4.97 -10.51 10.12
C THR A 116 6.10 -10.05 11.06
N GLY A 117 5.77 -9.38 12.18
CA GLY A 117 6.74 -8.92 13.17
C GLY A 117 7.46 -7.61 12.79
N GLU A 118 6.97 -6.88 11.79
CA GLU A 118 7.60 -5.66 11.26
C GLU A 118 6.90 -4.35 11.70
N LEU A 119 6.19 -4.37 12.83
CA LEU A 119 5.49 -3.17 13.36
C LEU A 119 6.43 -1.98 13.59
N ARG A 120 7.75 -2.22 13.71
CA ARG A 120 8.78 -1.16 13.77
C ARG A 120 8.74 -0.22 12.55
N LEU A 121 8.15 -0.64 11.44
CA LEU A 121 7.96 0.17 10.23
C LEU A 121 6.71 1.08 10.28
N ALA A 122 5.99 1.15 11.40
CA ALA A 122 4.76 1.93 11.51
C ALA A 122 4.97 3.43 11.17
N ARG A 123 6.06 4.05 11.67
CA ARG A 123 6.40 5.45 11.35
C ARG A 123 6.70 5.60 9.85
N TRP A 124 7.53 4.72 9.33
CA TRP A 124 7.88 4.71 7.91
C TRP A 124 6.65 4.58 7.00
N LEU A 125 5.73 3.65 7.32
CA LEU A 125 4.50 3.47 6.53
C LEU A 125 3.57 4.69 6.61
N SER A 126 3.49 5.32 7.78
CA SER A 126 2.70 6.56 7.96
C SER A 126 3.24 7.71 7.12
N ASP A 127 4.56 7.88 7.08
CA ASP A 127 5.22 8.90 6.25
C ASP A 127 5.02 8.61 4.75
N CYS A 128 5.14 7.33 4.35
CA CYS A 128 4.85 6.92 2.96
C CYS A 128 3.40 7.21 2.58
N PHE A 129 2.44 6.87 3.45
CA PHE A 129 1.02 7.19 3.21
C PHE A 129 0.80 8.71 3.07
N GLY A 130 1.37 9.52 3.95
CA GLY A 130 1.24 10.98 3.87
C GLY A 130 1.77 11.56 2.57
N ALA A 131 2.91 11.05 2.07
CA ALA A 131 3.48 11.45 0.79
C ALA A 131 2.61 10.99 -0.38
N ASP A 132 2.16 9.74 -0.35
CA ASP A 132 1.31 9.14 -1.38
C ASP A 132 -0.04 9.86 -1.47
N TRP A 133 -0.66 10.17 -0.33
CA TRP A 133 -1.91 10.92 -0.30
C TRP A 133 -1.77 12.32 -0.92
N LYS A 134 -0.68 13.04 -0.70
CA LYS A 134 -0.44 14.34 -1.34
C LYS A 134 -0.37 14.21 -2.86
N PHE A 135 0.31 13.16 -3.35
CA PHE A 135 0.36 12.82 -4.77
C PHE A 135 -1.02 12.46 -5.32
N LEU A 136 -1.73 11.54 -4.67
CA LEU A 136 -3.06 11.06 -5.08
C LEU A 136 -4.11 12.17 -5.03
N ALA A 137 -4.12 13.02 -4.00
CA ALA A 137 -5.05 14.14 -3.90
C ALA A 137 -4.90 15.12 -5.07
N HIS A 138 -3.65 15.40 -5.52
CA HIS A 138 -3.43 16.19 -6.70
C HIS A 138 -3.93 15.48 -7.96
N PHE A 139 -3.58 14.21 -8.13
CA PHE A 139 -4.03 13.40 -9.27
C PHE A 139 -5.56 13.30 -9.35
N TYR A 140 -6.24 13.05 -8.23
CA TYR A 140 -7.70 12.99 -8.20
C TYR A 140 -8.38 14.31 -8.58
N ARG A 141 -7.76 15.45 -8.24
CA ARG A 141 -8.25 16.78 -8.63
C ARG A 141 -8.04 17.08 -10.10
N THR A 142 -6.83 16.85 -10.60
CA THR A 142 -6.35 17.43 -11.86
C THR A 142 -6.14 16.40 -12.97
N GLY A 143 -5.95 15.14 -12.64
CA GLY A 143 -5.48 14.10 -13.55
C GLY A 143 -3.98 14.15 -13.84
N GLU A 144 -3.26 15.11 -13.27
CA GLU A 144 -1.82 15.30 -13.47
C GLU A 144 -1.03 14.54 -12.41
N LYS A 145 0.09 13.91 -12.80
CA LYS A 145 0.99 13.21 -11.90
C LYS A 145 2.07 14.19 -11.41
N LEU A 146 2.18 14.34 -10.10
CA LEU A 146 3.30 15.03 -9.48
C LEU A 146 4.53 14.11 -9.39
N ARG A 147 5.69 14.69 -9.13
CA ARG A 147 6.86 13.93 -8.71
C ARG A 147 6.64 13.47 -7.26
N PHE A 148 6.69 12.17 -7.04
CA PHE A 148 6.62 11.62 -5.68
C PHE A 148 7.85 12.02 -4.88
N ALA A 149 7.66 12.53 -3.66
CA ALA A 149 8.71 12.89 -2.72
C ALA A 149 8.31 12.44 -1.31
N LYS A 150 8.96 11.41 -0.80
CA LYS A 150 8.68 10.78 0.51
C LYS A 150 8.75 11.78 1.68
N GLU A 151 9.68 12.74 1.60
CA GLU A 151 9.89 13.76 2.63
C GLU A 151 8.65 14.62 2.89
N GLN A 152 7.72 14.67 1.94
CA GLN A 152 6.46 15.39 2.08
C GLN A 152 5.46 14.72 3.04
N GLY A 153 5.71 13.46 3.44
CA GLY A 153 4.85 12.70 4.36
C GLY A 153 5.26 12.78 5.83
N ALA A 154 6.37 13.44 6.19
CA ALA A 154 6.99 13.38 7.51
C ALA A 154 6.11 13.86 8.69
N ASP A 155 5.09 14.69 8.44
CA ASP A 155 4.17 15.22 9.46
C ASP A 155 2.86 14.41 9.57
N GLU A 156 2.74 13.29 8.87
CA GLU A 156 1.53 12.47 8.93
C GLU A 156 1.37 11.86 10.33
N PRO A 157 0.16 11.92 10.93
CA PRO A 157 -0.12 11.22 12.17
C PRO A 157 0.20 9.72 12.07
N LEU A 158 0.72 9.15 13.16
CA LEU A 158 1.04 7.72 13.19
C LEU A 158 -0.22 6.89 12.91
N LEU A 159 -0.17 6.05 11.91
CA LEU A 159 -1.22 5.10 11.62
C LEU A 159 -1.32 4.05 12.73
N SER A 160 -2.52 3.58 12.99
CA SER A 160 -2.78 2.41 13.84
C SER A 160 -3.31 1.26 12.99
N PRO A 161 -2.90 0.01 13.24
CA PRO A 161 -3.34 -1.13 12.46
C PRO A 161 -4.84 -1.34 12.57
N LEU A 162 -5.45 -1.86 11.51
CA LEU A 162 -6.80 -2.40 11.51
C LEU A 162 -6.74 -3.92 11.64
N SER A 163 -7.75 -4.52 12.29
CA SER A 163 -7.91 -5.97 12.23
C SER A 163 -8.23 -6.39 10.79
N ILE A 164 -7.52 -7.39 10.25
CA ILE A 164 -7.78 -7.93 8.92
C ILE A 164 -8.92 -8.95 9.02
N PRO A 165 -10.11 -8.65 8.46
CA PRO A 165 -11.22 -9.60 8.49
C PRO A 165 -10.94 -10.80 7.58
N ARG A 166 -11.60 -11.92 7.84
CA ARG A 166 -11.58 -13.06 6.91
C ARG A 166 -12.30 -12.69 5.62
N PHE A 167 -11.71 -13.02 4.48
CA PHE A 167 -12.31 -12.85 3.18
C PHE A 167 -11.95 -14.01 2.25
N THR A 168 -12.68 -14.16 1.16
CA THR A 168 -12.36 -15.11 0.09
C THR A 168 -11.94 -14.33 -1.14
N PRO A 169 -10.68 -14.48 -1.63
CA PRO A 169 -10.21 -13.74 -2.80
C PRO A 169 -11.06 -13.99 -4.04
N GLN A 170 -11.54 -12.92 -4.65
CA GLN A 170 -12.29 -12.91 -5.90
C GLN A 170 -11.57 -12.05 -6.92
N ARG A 171 -11.78 -12.34 -8.20
CA ARG A 171 -11.11 -11.63 -9.29
C ARG A 171 -12.02 -10.60 -9.93
N TRP A 172 -11.48 -9.41 -10.15
CA TRP A 172 -12.09 -8.32 -10.92
C TRP A 172 -11.11 -7.78 -11.97
N PRO A 173 -11.55 -6.88 -12.87
CA PRO A 173 -10.63 -6.17 -13.75
C PRO A 173 -9.51 -5.50 -12.93
N PRO A 174 -8.23 -5.63 -13.36
CA PRO A 174 -7.10 -5.17 -12.58
C PRO A 174 -7.06 -3.64 -12.44
N ARG A 175 -6.53 -3.16 -11.30
CA ARG A 175 -6.24 -1.78 -11.01
C ARG A 175 -4.74 -1.58 -10.79
N GLY A 176 -4.15 -0.59 -11.45
CA GLY A 176 -2.76 -0.20 -11.26
C GLY A 176 -2.61 0.86 -10.16
N SER A 177 -1.48 0.82 -9.46
CA SER A 177 -0.97 1.88 -8.58
C SER A 177 0.21 2.57 -9.25
N PHE A 178 0.30 3.89 -9.09
CA PHE A 178 1.33 4.72 -9.71
C PHE A 178 2.54 4.89 -8.81
#